data_eb8ac10d9fe734a797435e6f8346ad62
#
_entry.id   eb8ac10d9fe734a797435e6f8346ad62
#
_cell.length_a   1.000
_cell.length_b   1.000
_cell.length_c   1.000
_cell.angle_alpha   90.00
_cell.angle_beta   90.00
_cell.angle_gamma   90.00
#
_symmetry.space_group_name_H-M   'P 1'
#
loop_
_entity.id
_entity.type
_entity.pdbx_description
1 polymer ?
#
loop_
_entity_poly.entity_id
_entity_poly.type
_entity_poly.pdbx_seq_one_letter_code
_entity_poly.pdbx_strand_id
1 'polypeptide(L)'
;IVAATGPFQRPVIPAIAPQSQAIQQLHSAHYFNPQQLPEGGVLVIGAGSSGVQIADELQRAGRAVWLSVGAHDRPPRRYRQRDFCWWLGVLGMWDAAANAPGKEHVTIAVSGARGGHTVDFRQLAHQGVTLVGQTRGFDGDKALFHHDLAENIRRGDASYLALLDAADAWVARNGMDLPEEPSAREFLPDPACVTDPLLSLNLAEAGISNLSA
;
A
#
# COMPACT_ATOMS: atom_id res chain seq x y z
N ILE A 1 3.25 30.11 18.61
CA ILE A 1 2.57 28.80 18.66
C ILE A 1 2.16 28.45 17.23
N VAL A 2 2.57 27.28 16.75
CA VAL A 2 2.18 26.77 15.44
C VAL A 2 1.29 25.54 15.69
N ALA A 3 0.06 25.54 15.17
CA ALA A 3 -0.83 24.39 15.19
C ALA A 3 -0.69 23.65 13.84
N ALA A 4 -0.04 22.50 13.86
CA ALA A 4 0.24 21.67 12.67
C ALA A 4 -0.48 20.31 12.80
N THR A 5 -1.78 20.33 13.06
CA THR A 5 -2.58 19.15 13.37
C THR A 5 -2.93 18.29 12.15
N GLY A 6 -2.83 18.85 10.94
CA GLY A 6 -3.18 18.16 9.69
C GLY A 6 -4.67 17.81 9.56
N PRO A 7 -5.10 17.19 8.43
CA PRO A 7 -6.49 16.85 8.17
C PRO A 7 -6.94 15.49 8.73
N PHE A 8 -6.02 14.60 9.14
CA PHE A 8 -6.32 13.19 9.50
C PHE A 8 -6.56 13.00 11.01
N GLN A 9 -7.49 13.78 11.59
CA GLN A 9 -7.70 13.80 13.04
C GLN A 9 -8.80 12.84 13.52
N ARG A 10 -9.66 12.37 12.64
CA ARG A 10 -10.76 11.47 12.97
C ARG A 10 -10.63 10.18 12.19
N PRO A 11 -10.20 9.09 12.84
CA PRO A 11 -10.18 7.77 12.21
C PRO A 11 -11.59 7.31 11.88
N VAL A 12 -11.79 6.77 10.69
CA VAL A 12 -13.08 6.23 10.23
C VAL A 12 -12.87 4.80 9.79
N ILE A 13 -13.50 3.87 10.48
CA ILE A 13 -13.61 2.48 10.04
C ILE A 13 -14.81 2.41 9.09
N PRO A 14 -14.63 1.91 7.86
CA PRO A 14 -15.74 1.81 6.91
C PRO A 14 -16.91 0.99 7.46
N ALA A 15 -18.13 1.45 7.22
CA ALA A 15 -19.35 0.77 7.69
C ALA A 15 -19.57 -0.64 7.10
N ILE A 16 -18.79 -1.00 6.07
CA ILE A 16 -18.81 -2.34 5.46
C ILE A 16 -18.15 -3.41 6.34
N ALA A 17 -17.37 -3.01 7.37
CA ALA A 17 -16.70 -3.96 8.25
C ALA A 17 -17.71 -4.76 9.09
N PRO A 18 -17.48 -6.07 9.32
CA PRO A 18 -18.42 -6.93 10.03
C PRO A 18 -18.58 -6.50 11.49
N GLN A 19 -19.80 -6.50 11.98
CA GLN A 19 -20.13 -6.26 13.39
C GLN A 19 -19.97 -7.58 14.18
N SER A 20 -18.76 -8.14 14.22
CA SER A 20 -18.48 -9.39 14.95
C SER A 20 -17.67 -9.10 16.21
N GLN A 21 -18.08 -9.68 17.34
CA GLN A 21 -17.30 -9.60 18.60
C GLN A 21 -16.04 -10.49 18.56
N ALA A 22 -15.97 -11.44 17.64
CA ALA A 22 -14.83 -12.34 17.49
C ALA A 22 -13.66 -11.71 16.71
N ILE A 23 -13.89 -10.58 16.03
CA ILE A 23 -12.91 -9.94 15.17
C ILE A 23 -12.66 -8.53 15.70
N GLN A 24 -11.44 -8.27 16.16
CA GLN A 24 -11.04 -6.93 16.53
C GLN A 24 -10.86 -6.06 15.30
N GLN A 25 -11.47 -4.89 15.28
CA GLN A 25 -11.28 -3.88 14.24
C GLN A 25 -10.38 -2.77 14.77
N LEU A 26 -9.39 -2.39 13.99
CA LEU A 26 -8.44 -1.35 14.35
C LEU A 26 -8.22 -0.42 13.17
N HIS A 27 -8.33 0.88 13.40
CA HIS A 27 -7.89 1.87 12.43
C HIS A 27 -6.36 2.05 12.51
N SER A 28 -5.70 2.26 11.38
CA SER A 28 -4.23 2.44 11.30
C SER A 28 -3.69 3.52 12.24
N ALA A 29 -4.47 4.55 12.56
CA ALA A 29 -4.09 5.58 13.55
C ALA A 29 -3.93 5.06 14.98
N HIS A 30 -4.46 3.89 15.30
CA HIS A 30 -4.40 3.25 16.61
C HIS A 30 -3.50 2.01 16.62
N TYR A 31 -2.88 1.69 15.51
CA TYR A 31 -1.90 0.62 15.42
C TYR A 31 -0.52 1.12 15.88
N PHE A 32 0.09 0.44 16.83
CA PHE A 32 1.41 0.79 17.37
C PHE A 32 2.46 -0.31 17.13
N ASN A 33 2.08 -1.57 17.22
CA ASN A 33 2.98 -2.72 17.02
C ASN A 33 2.19 -4.04 16.92
N PRO A 34 2.82 -5.13 16.43
CA PRO A 34 2.16 -6.43 16.29
C PRO A 34 1.65 -7.06 17.59
N GLN A 35 2.29 -6.75 18.75
CA GLN A 35 1.95 -7.32 20.04
C GLN A 35 0.65 -6.76 20.61
N GLN A 36 0.19 -5.61 20.08
CA GLN A 36 -1.10 -5.02 20.44
C GLN A 36 -2.28 -5.88 20.00
N LEU A 37 -2.11 -6.67 18.94
CA LEU A 37 -3.19 -7.44 18.33
C LEU A 37 -3.31 -8.83 19.00
N PRO A 38 -4.53 -9.32 19.24
CA PRO A 38 -4.75 -10.72 19.62
C PRO A 38 -4.06 -11.70 18.67
N GLU A 39 -3.79 -12.92 19.16
CA GLU A 39 -3.24 -13.98 18.31
C GLU A 39 -4.17 -14.27 17.13
N GLY A 40 -3.58 -14.75 16.00
CA GLY A 40 -4.29 -15.07 14.77
C GLY A 40 -3.83 -14.26 13.58
N GLY A 41 -4.47 -14.49 12.45
CA GLY A 41 -4.22 -13.78 11.19
C GLY A 41 -4.77 -12.35 11.20
N VAL A 42 -4.28 -11.54 10.28
CA VAL A 42 -4.71 -10.14 10.13
C VAL A 42 -5.07 -9.86 8.68
N LEU A 43 -6.26 -9.33 8.44
CA LEU A 43 -6.62 -8.74 7.16
C LEU A 43 -6.42 -7.23 7.24
N VAL A 44 -5.45 -6.72 6.49
CA VAL A 44 -5.18 -5.28 6.33
C VAL A 44 -5.97 -4.78 5.12
N ILE A 45 -6.86 -3.81 5.33
CA ILE A 45 -7.71 -3.25 4.28
C ILE A 45 -7.17 -1.89 3.84
N GLY A 46 -6.70 -1.85 2.60
CA GLY A 46 -6.08 -0.67 2.01
C GLY A 46 -4.55 -0.77 1.95
N ALA A 47 -4.02 -0.47 0.77
CA ALA A 47 -2.61 -0.62 0.43
C ALA A 47 -1.88 0.73 0.30
N GLY A 48 -2.31 1.74 1.05
CA GLY A 48 -1.58 2.98 1.20
C GLY A 48 -0.35 2.85 2.09
N SER A 49 0.35 3.94 2.32
CA SER A 49 1.59 3.96 3.12
C SER A 49 1.44 3.28 4.49
N SER A 50 0.34 3.51 5.21
CA SER A 50 0.08 2.86 6.49
C SER A 50 -0.17 1.36 6.33
N GLY A 51 -1.06 0.96 5.40
CA GLY A 51 -1.41 -0.44 5.21
C GLY A 51 -0.23 -1.31 4.80
N VAL A 52 0.61 -0.87 3.86
CA VAL A 52 1.80 -1.62 3.45
C VAL A 52 2.84 -1.74 4.56
N GLN A 53 3.00 -0.70 5.40
CA GLN A 53 3.93 -0.73 6.53
C GLN A 53 3.43 -1.68 7.63
N ILE A 54 2.14 -1.65 7.95
CA ILE A 54 1.50 -2.56 8.91
C ILE A 54 1.61 -4.00 8.42
N ALA A 55 1.31 -4.26 7.14
CA ALA A 55 1.39 -5.60 6.57
C ALA A 55 2.82 -6.17 6.61
N ASP A 56 3.82 -5.38 6.25
CA ASP A 56 5.24 -5.77 6.31
C ASP A 56 5.69 -6.02 7.75
N GLU A 57 5.30 -5.19 8.70
CA GLU A 57 5.65 -5.35 10.12
C GLU A 57 5.02 -6.60 10.73
N LEU A 58 3.73 -6.83 10.47
CA LEU A 58 3.00 -8.01 10.92
C LEU A 58 3.60 -9.30 10.35
N GLN A 59 3.91 -9.31 9.05
CA GLN A 59 4.55 -10.46 8.41
C GLN A 59 5.92 -10.76 9.02
N ARG A 60 6.74 -9.74 9.29
CA ARG A 60 8.03 -9.90 9.97
C ARG A 60 7.91 -10.39 11.40
N ALA A 61 6.81 -10.08 12.06
CA ALA A 61 6.47 -10.61 13.39
C ALA A 61 5.93 -12.05 13.35
N GLY A 62 5.90 -12.70 12.17
CA GLY A 62 5.46 -14.08 11.99
C GLY A 62 3.93 -14.24 11.93
N ARG A 63 3.18 -13.15 11.71
CA ARG A 63 1.72 -13.21 11.57
C ARG A 63 1.33 -13.63 10.15
N ALA A 64 0.27 -14.40 10.01
CA ALA A 64 -0.39 -14.58 8.73
C ALA A 64 -1.10 -13.28 8.34
N VAL A 65 -0.78 -12.74 7.15
CA VAL A 65 -1.27 -11.43 6.72
C VAL A 65 -1.91 -11.52 5.34
N TRP A 66 -3.12 -10.98 5.23
CA TRP A 66 -3.78 -10.67 3.96
C TRP A 66 -3.80 -9.15 3.78
N LEU A 67 -3.43 -8.68 2.60
CA LEU A 67 -3.44 -7.26 2.25
C LEU A 67 -4.39 -7.00 1.09
N SER A 68 -5.45 -6.24 1.35
CA SER A 68 -6.41 -5.81 0.32
C SER A 68 -5.87 -4.60 -0.43
N VAL A 69 -5.62 -4.79 -1.72
CA VAL A 69 -4.95 -3.84 -2.60
C VAL A 69 -5.97 -3.24 -3.58
N GLY A 70 -6.32 -1.97 -3.38
CA GLY A 70 -7.08 -1.18 -4.32
C GLY A 70 -6.17 -0.38 -5.28
N ALA A 71 -6.77 0.53 -6.04
CA ALA A 71 -6.04 1.44 -6.91
C ALA A 71 -5.04 2.28 -6.12
N HIS A 72 -3.78 2.34 -6.58
CA HIS A 72 -2.70 3.03 -5.89
C HIS A 72 -1.64 3.52 -6.87
N ASP A 73 -0.89 4.53 -6.44
CA ASP A 73 0.40 4.90 -7.01
C ASP A 73 1.51 4.39 -6.08
N ARG A 74 2.61 3.89 -6.64
CA ARG A 74 3.75 3.41 -5.87
C ARG A 74 5.06 4.06 -6.33
N PRO A 75 5.30 5.32 -5.99
CA PRO A 75 6.53 5.98 -6.40
C PRO A 75 7.77 5.27 -5.82
N PRO A 76 8.93 5.32 -6.50
CA PRO A 76 10.16 4.85 -5.91
C PRO A 76 10.51 5.68 -4.67
N ARG A 77 10.97 5.03 -3.61
CA ARG A 77 11.46 5.77 -2.44
C ARG A 77 12.74 6.54 -2.76
N ARG A 78 13.59 5.95 -3.58
CA ARG A 78 14.81 6.58 -4.12
C ARG A 78 14.97 6.18 -5.57
N TYR A 79 15.51 7.07 -6.36
CA TYR A 79 15.93 6.81 -7.73
C TYR A 79 17.13 7.69 -8.07
N ARG A 80 18.13 7.15 -8.74
CA ARG A 80 19.40 7.82 -9.07
C ARG A 80 20.00 8.54 -7.85
N GLN A 81 20.02 7.85 -6.69
CA GLN A 81 20.51 8.34 -5.39
C GLN A 81 19.78 9.58 -4.85
N ARG A 82 18.62 9.93 -5.40
CA ARG A 82 17.78 11.00 -4.89
C ARG A 82 16.52 10.45 -4.26
N ASP A 83 16.10 11.10 -3.18
CA ASP A 83 14.86 10.73 -2.46
C ASP A 83 13.63 11.13 -3.29
N PHE A 84 12.52 10.42 -3.10
CA PHE A 84 11.25 10.73 -3.74
C PHE A 84 10.82 12.18 -3.52
N CYS A 85 10.98 12.72 -2.31
CA CYS A 85 10.62 14.10 -2.02
C CYS A 85 11.45 15.11 -2.85
N TRP A 86 12.72 14.81 -3.13
CA TRP A 86 13.53 15.64 -4.01
C TRP A 86 13.00 15.62 -5.46
N TRP A 87 12.58 14.43 -5.94
CA TRP A 87 11.98 14.30 -7.28
C TRP A 87 10.67 15.05 -7.38
N LEU A 88 9.79 15.01 -6.35
CA LEU A 88 8.57 15.81 -6.32
C LEU A 88 8.86 17.30 -6.48
N GLY A 89 9.94 17.80 -5.85
CA GLY A 89 10.34 19.21 -5.95
C GLY A 89 10.79 19.60 -7.35
N VAL A 90 11.77 18.90 -7.91
CA VAL A 90 12.37 19.27 -9.21
C VAL A 90 11.46 18.99 -10.41
N LEU A 91 10.51 18.08 -10.27
CA LEU A 91 9.47 17.81 -11.27
C LEU A 91 8.25 18.72 -11.15
N GLY A 92 8.23 19.65 -10.16
CA GLY A 92 7.11 20.55 -9.92
C GLY A 92 5.84 19.87 -9.40
N MET A 93 5.95 18.64 -8.88
CA MET A 93 4.80 17.86 -8.40
C MET A 93 4.28 18.34 -7.04
N TRP A 94 5.08 19.11 -6.27
CA TRP A 94 4.63 19.76 -5.02
C TRP A 94 3.55 20.82 -5.26
N ASP A 95 3.61 21.47 -6.42
CA ASP A 95 2.69 22.54 -6.79
C ASP A 95 1.47 22.03 -7.57
N ALA A 96 1.34 20.72 -7.73
CA ALA A 96 0.20 20.11 -8.40
C ALA A 96 -1.10 20.44 -7.63
N ALA A 97 -2.08 20.96 -8.34
CA ALA A 97 -3.38 21.25 -7.78
C ALA A 97 -4.05 19.96 -7.27
N ALA A 98 -4.73 20.06 -6.11
CA ALA A 98 -5.56 18.97 -5.63
C ALA A 98 -6.60 18.56 -6.68
N ASN A 99 -6.95 17.28 -6.73
CA ASN A 99 -8.02 16.81 -7.60
C ASN A 99 -9.31 17.58 -7.35
N ALA A 100 -10.07 17.82 -8.41
CA ALA A 100 -11.38 18.46 -8.29
C ALA A 100 -12.28 17.65 -7.32
N PRO A 101 -13.17 18.31 -6.57
CA PRO A 101 -14.12 17.61 -5.71
C PRO A 101 -14.86 16.50 -6.46
N GLY A 102 -14.94 15.30 -5.88
CA GLY A 102 -15.59 14.12 -6.47
C GLY A 102 -14.70 13.28 -7.38
N LYS A 103 -13.43 13.62 -7.57
CA LYS A 103 -12.46 12.69 -8.17
C LYS A 103 -11.88 11.79 -7.10
N GLU A 104 -11.79 10.52 -7.44
CA GLU A 104 -11.22 9.49 -6.57
C GLU A 104 -9.78 9.87 -6.16
N HIS A 105 -9.52 9.81 -4.87
CA HIS A 105 -8.18 10.01 -4.36
C HIS A 105 -7.38 8.72 -4.55
N VAL A 106 -6.36 8.77 -5.39
CA VAL A 106 -5.45 7.64 -5.57
C VAL A 106 -4.52 7.56 -4.35
N THR A 107 -4.52 6.42 -3.70
CA THR A 107 -3.68 6.16 -2.55
C THR A 107 -2.21 6.02 -2.97
N ILE A 108 -1.30 6.62 -2.21
CA ILE A 108 0.15 6.50 -2.46
C ILE A 108 0.73 5.44 -1.53
N ALA A 109 1.37 4.43 -2.12
CA ALA A 109 2.11 3.39 -1.40
C ALA A 109 3.60 3.77 -1.35
N VAL A 110 4.01 4.41 -0.27
CA VAL A 110 5.42 4.76 0.00
C VAL A 110 5.77 4.40 1.43
N SER A 111 6.97 3.88 1.68
CA SER A 111 7.42 3.51 3.02
C SER A 111 8.55 4.39 3.51
N GLY A 112 8.39 4.92 4.73
CA GLY A 112 9.46 5.55 5.51
C GLY A 112 10.11 4.59 6.52
N ALA A 113 9.57 3.37 6.68
CA ALA A 113 10.07 2.40 7.63
C ALA A 113 11.52 2.00 7.32
N ARG A 114 12.31 1.79 8.37
CA ARG A 114 13.71 1.32 8.27
C ARG A 114 14.59 2.14 7.32
N GLY A 115 14.46 3.45 7.35
CA GLY A 115 15.21 4.37 6.49
C GLY A 115 14.59 4.59 5.10
N GLY A 116 13.44 4.03 4.86
CA GLY A 116 12.65 4.17 3.63
C GLY A 116 13.07 3.19 2.54
N HIS A 117 12.09 2.53 1.96
CA HIS A 117 12.28 1.63 0.82
C HIS A 117 11.09 1.76 -0.14
N THR A 118 11.35 1.45 -1.40
CA THR A 118 10.31 1.37 -2.43
C THR A 118 9.37 0.21 -2.08
N VAL A 119 8.07 0.47 -2.10
CA VAL A 119 7.06 -0.58 -1.91
C VAL A 119 6.97 -1.41 -3.18
N ASP A 120 7.11 -2.72 -3.05
CA ASP A 120 6.87 -3.68 -4.10
C ASP A 120 5.90 -4.75 -3.59
N PHE A 121 4.70 -4.81 -4.16
CA PHE A 121 3.66 -5.75 -3.76
C PHE A 121 4.05 -7.20 -4.08
N ARG A 122 4.78 -7.44 -5.18
CA ARG A 122 5.28 -8.78 -5.51
C ARG A 122 6.29 -9.24 -4.47
N GLN A 123 7.18 -8.33 -4.04
CA GLN A 123 8.13 -8.60 -2.96
C GLN A 123 7.42 -8.93 -1.64
N LEU A 124 6.36 -8.19 -1.28
CA LEU A 124 5.55 -8.49 -0.09
C LEU A 124 4.93 -9.89 -0.18
N ALA A 125 4.41 -10.26 -1.36
CA ALA A 125 3.84 -11.59 -1.57
C ALA A 125 4.91 -12.70 -1.48
N HIS A 126 6.09 -12.50 -2.05
CA HIS A 126 7.21 -13.44 -1.91
C HIS A 126 7.71 -13.58 -0.46
N GLN A 127 7.50 -12.57 0.36
CA GLN A 127 7.78 -12.60 1.79
C GLN A 127 6.69 -13.30 2.62
N GLY A 128 5.55 -13.65 2.01
CA GLY A 128 4.47 -14.40 2.65
C GLY A 128 3.21 -13.59 2.96
N VAL A 129 3.09 -12.35 2.48
CA VAL A 129 1.83 -11.61 2.53
C VAL A 129 0.92 -12.11 1.41
N THR A 130 -0.31 -12.51 1.72
CA THR A 130 -1.31 -12.86 0.71
C THR A 130 -1.99 -11.59 0.21
N LEU A 131 -1.78 -11.23 -1.06
CA LEU A 131 -2.46 -10.10 -1.67
C LEU A 131 -3.85 -10.53 -2.14
N VAL A 132 -4.83 -9.64 -1.95
CA VAL A 132 -6.20 -9.79 -2.45
C VAL A 132 -6.64 -8.49 -3.11
N GLY A 133 -7.64 -8.55 -3.97
CA GLY A 133 -8.21 -7.36 -4.62
C GLY A 133 -8.85 -6.39 -3.61
N GLN A 134 -9.34 -5.28 -4.10
CA GLN A 134 -10.03 -4.30 -3.25
C GLN A 134 -11.19 -4.96 -2.52
N THR A 135 -11.30 -4.72 -1.21
CA THR A 135 -12.41 -5.22 -0.40
C THR A 135 -13.73 -4.61 -0.88
N ARG A 136 -14.66 -5.48 -1.31
CA ARG A 136 -15.98 -5.10 -1.79
C ARG A 136 -17.00 -5.01 -0.64
N GLY A 137 -16.82 -5.84 0.38
CA GLY A 137 -17.72 -5.94 1.51
C GLY A 137 -17.53 -7.23 2.29
N PHE A 138 -18.52 -7.52 3.15
CA PHE A 138 -18.55 -8.74 3.94
C PHE A 138 -19.93 -9.39 3.82
N ASP A 139 -19.94 -10.72 3.85
CA ASP A 139 -21.16 -11.55 3.91
C ASP A 139 -20.98 -12.51 5.10
N GLY A 140 -21.58 -12.15 6.22
CA GLY A 140 -21.31 -12.81 7.51
C GLY A 140 -19.80 -12.76 7.84
N ASP A 141 -19.19 -13.92 8.04
CA ASP A 141 -17.76 -14.07 8.33
C ASP A 141 -16.90 -14.17 7.06
N LYS A 142 -17.42 -13.86 5.88
CA LYS A 142 -16.67 -13.86 4.63
C LYS A 142 -16.34 -12.45 4.18
N ALA A 143 -15.06 -12.14 4.04
CA ALA A 143 -14.60 -10.98 3.29
C ALA A 143 -14.72 -11.27 1.79
N LEU A 144 -15.21 -10.28 1.02
CA LEU A 144 -15.41 -10.36 -0.43
C LEU A 144 -14.51 -9.34 -1.11
N PHE A 145 -13.86 -9.75 -2.19
CA PHE A 145 -12.91 -8.93 -2.94
C PHE A 145 -13.34 -8.74 -4.39
N HIS A 146 -12.91 -7.65 -4.99
CA HIS A 146 -13.01 -7.44 -6.43
C HIS A 146 -11.95 -8.28 -7.17
N HIS A 147 -12.23 -8.63 -8.42
CA HIS A 147 -11.27 -9.30 -9.32
C HIS A 147 -10.39 -8.27 -10.02
N ASP A 148 -9.75 -7.40 -9.26
CA ASP A 148 -9.02 -6.24 -9.75
C ASP A 148 -7.54 -6.19 -9.32
N LEU A 149 -7.06 -7.20 -8.58
CA LEU A 149 -5.71 -7.20 -8.02
C LEU A 149 -4.63 -7.00 -9.09
N ALA A 150 -4.66 -7.81 -10.15
CA ALA A 150 -3.68 -7.71 -11.24
C ALA A 150 -3.71 -6.35 -11.93
N GLU A 151 -4.90 -5.75 -12.08
CA GLU A 151 -5.05 -4.42 -12.66
C GLU A 151 -4.47 -3.35 -11.74
N ASN A 152 -4.76 -3.42 -10.44
CA ASN A 152 -4.24 -2.49 -9.45
C ASN A 152 -2.72 -2.55 -9.36
N ILE A 153 -2.11 -3.74 -9.43
CA ILE A 153 -0.64 -3.92 -9.48
C ILE A 153 -0.06 -3.27 -10.73
N ARG A 154 -0.63 -3.56 -11.93
CA ARG A 154 -0.16 -2.98 -13.19
C ARG A 154 -0.28 -1.44 -13.21
N ARG A 155 -1.34 -0.90 -12.63
CA ARG A 155 -1.52 0.55 -12.49
C ARG A 155 -0.43 1.17 -11.60
N GLY A 156 -0.11 0.54 -10.47
CA GLY A 156 0.99 0.94 -9.61
C GLY A 156 2.35 0.89 -10.33
N ASP A 157 2.60 -0.15 -11.11
CA ASP A 157 3.81 -0.26 -11.94
C ASP A 157 3.90 0.85 -13.00
N ALA A 158 2.79 1.17 -13.65
CA ALA A 158 2.74 2.24 -14.64
C ALA A 158 3.03 3.61 -14.01
N SER A 159 2.48 3.91 -12.83
CA SER A 159 2.78 5.16 -12.12
C SER A 159 4.25 5.24 -11.68
N TYR A 160 4.82 4.11 -11.24
CA TYR A 160 6.23 3.99 -10.89
C TYR A 160 7.13 4.30 -12.10
N LEU A 161 6.91 3.61 -13.23
CA LEU A 161 7.72 3.81 -14.44
C LEU A 161 7.59 5.23 -15.00
N ALA A 162 6.39 5.81 -14.97
CA ALA A 162 6.17 7.18 -15.42
C ALA A 162 7.00 8.19 -14.60
N LEU A 163 7.18 7.97 -13.31
CA LEU A 163 8.04 8.83 -12.50
C LEU A 163 9.52 8.63 -12.83
N LEU A 164 9.98 7.39 -13.08
CA LEU A 164 11.35 7.14 -13.54
C LEU A 164 11.61 7.84 -14.89
N ASP A 165 10.68 7.74 -15.83
CA ASP A 165 10.80 8.39 -17.14
C ASP A 165 10.86 9.92 -17.03
N ALA A 166 10.02 10.50 -16.17
CA ALA A 166 10.05 11.93 -15.90
C ALA A 166 11.37 12.37 -15.26
N ALA A 167 11.89 11.57 -14.33
CA ALA A 167 13.17 11.81 -13.68
C ALA A 167 14.33 11.73 -14.67
N ASP A 168 14.37 10.70 -15.53
CA ASP A 168 15.41 10.55 -16.57
C ASP A 168 15.36 11.71 -17.57
N ALA A 169 14.18 12.09 -18.02
CA ALA A 169 14.02 13.24 -18.92
C ALA A 169 14.46 14.56 -18.25
N TRP A 170 14.20 14.72 -16.96
CA TRP A 170 14.66 15.89 -16.20
C TRP A 170 16.19 15.92 -16.10
N VAL A 171 16.83 14.78 -15.75
CA VAL A 171 18.30 14.66 -15.67
C VAL A 171 18.94 15.02 -17.01
N ALA A 172 18.46 14.44 -18.11
CA ALA A 172 18.97 14.70 -19.45
C ALA A 172 18.86 16.20 -19.84
N ARG A 173 17.68 16.80 -19.61
CA ARG A 173 17.42 18.20 -19.95
C ARG A 173 18.26 19.19 -19.14
N ASN A 174 18.59 18.86 -17.89
CA ASN A 174 19.36 19.73 -17.00
C ASN A 174 20.85 19.42 -16.95
N GLY A 175 21.34 18.43 -17.70
CA GLY A 175 22.75 18.03 -17.74
C GLY A 175 23.27 17.59 -16.37
N MET A 176 22.43 16.96 -15.57
CA MET A 176 22.83 16.49 -14.23
C MET A 176 23.60 15.18 -14.32
N ASP A 177 24.73 15.12 -13.62
CA ASP A 177 25.51 13.90 -13.47
C ASP A 177 24.97 13.08 -12.29
N LEU A 178 23.92 12.28 -12.54
CA LEU A 178 23.36 11.33 -11.59
C LEU A 178 23.53 9.91 -12.12
N PRO A 179 23.85 8.93 -11.26
CA PRO A 179 24.07 7.55 -11.69
C PRO A 179 22.82 6.96 -12.35
N GLU A 180 23.03 6.12 -13.35
CA GLU A 180 21.95 5.34 -13.96
C GLU A 180 21.61 4.15 -13.07
N GLU A 181 20.33 3.79 -13.03
CA GLU A 181 19.80 2.65 -12.26
C GLU A 181 18.88 1.79 -13.14
N PRO A 182 19.42 1.07 -14.16
CA PRO A 182 18.60 0.25 -15.05
C PRO A 182 17.83 -0.85 -14.31
N SER A 183 18.39 -1.40 -13.24
CA SER A 183 17.72 -2.41 -12.39
C SER A 183 16.43 -1.89 -11.71
N ALA A 184 16.27 -0.58 -11.58
CA ALA A 184 15.02 -0.01 -11.05
C ALA A 184 13.80 -0.28 -11.95
N ARG A 185 14.01 -0.70 -13.20
CA ARG A 185 12.96 -1.04 -14.18
C ARG A 185 12.64 -2.53 -14.24
N GLU A 186 13.31 -3.33 -13.43
CA GLU A 186 13.09 -4.76 -13.36
C GLU A 186 12.01 -5.06 -12.30
N PHE A 187 11.05 -5.92 -12.65
CA PHE A 187 10.01 -6.37 -11.74
C PHE A 187 10.13 -7.86 -11.47
N LEU A 188 9.79 -8.24 -10.26
CA LEU A 188 9.60 -9.64 -9.92
C LEU A 188 8.41 -10.22 -10.70
N PRO A 189 8.41 -11.53 -11.00
CA PRO A 189 7.27 -12.18 -11.62
C PRO A 189 6.02 -12.09 -10.72
N ASP A 190 4.84 -12.09 -11.35
CA ASP A 190 3.59 -12.09 -10.63
C ASP A 190 3.44 -13.37 -9.79
N PRO A 191 3.21 -13.25 -8.47
CA PRO A 191 2.95 -14.41 -7.62
C PRO A 191 1.57 -15.01 -7.88
N ALA A 192 1.34 -16.24 -7.41
CA ALA A 192 0.09 -16.97 -7.63
C ALA A 192 -1.16 -16.18 -7.18
N CYS A 193 -1.09 -15.43 -6.08
CA CYS A 193 -2.21 -14.63 -5.61
C CYS A 193 -2.60 -13.47 -6.57
N VAL A 194 -1.72 -13.08 -7.48
CA VAL A 194 -2.01 -12.08 -8.52
C VAL A 194 -2.59 -12.73 -9.78
N THR A 195 -2.08 -13.91 -10.15
CA THR A 195 -2.53 -14.63 -11.36
C THR A 195 -3.83 -15.42 -11.13
N ASP A 196 -4.07 -15.88 -9.90
CA ASP A 196 -5.28 -16.59 -9.47
C ASP A 196 -5.78 -15.99 -8.13
N PRO A 197 -6.38 -14.79 -8.16
CA PRO A 197 -6.72 -14.06 -6.95
C PRO A 197 -7.90 -14.66 -6.18
N LEU A 198 -7.80 -14.64 -4.85
CA LEU A 198 -8.92 -14.96 -3.98
C LEU A 198 -10.03 -13.90 -4.13
N LEU A 199 -11.25 -14.35 -4.37
CA LEU A 199 -12.44 -13.47 -4.46
C LEU A 199 -13.24 -13.43 -3.16
N SER A 200 -13.00 -14.37 -2.27
CA SER A 200 -13.59 -14.39 -0.93
C SER A 200 -12.66 -15.10 0.05
N LEU A 201 -12.75 -14.73 1.31
CA LEU A 201 -11.96 -15.29 2.41
C LEU A 201 -12.86 -15.49 3.62
N ASN A 202 -13.02 -16.73 4.08
CA ASN A 202 -13.69 -17.01 5.35
C ASN A 202 -12.73 -16.66 6.49
N LEU A 203 -13.09 -15.65 7.26
CA LEU A 203 -12.21 -15.09 8.29
C LEU A 203 -11.93 -16.10 9.43
N ALA A 204 -12.97 -16.86 9.83
CA ALA A 204 -12.83 -17.86 10.88
C ALA A 204 -11.96 -19.04 10.43
N GLU A 205 -12.20 -19.60 9.23
CA GLU A 205 -11.40 -20.70 8.67
C GLU A 205 -9.94 -20.30 8.42
N ALA A 206 -9.71 -19.04 8.05
CA ALA A 206 -8.37 -18.47 7.86
C ALA A 206 -7.70 -18.08 9.19
N GLY A 207 -8.38 -18.26 10.32
CA GLY A 207 -7.85 -17.89 11.65
C GLY A 207 -7.63 -16.38 11.81
N ILE A 208 -8.41 -15.56 11.09
CA ILE A 208 -8.30 -14.10 11.17
C ILE A 208 -9.04 -13.61 12.40
N SER A 209 -8.32 -12.98 13.29
CA SER A 209 -8.83 -12.36 14.52
C SER A 209 -8.85 -10.83 14.48
N ASN A 210 -8.23 -10.23 13.45
CA ASN A 210 -8.06 -8.78 13.37
C ASN A 210 -8.30 -8.25 11.97
N LEU A 211 -8.99 -7.11 11.90
CA LEU A 211 -9.10 -6.26 10.70
C LEU A 211 -8.39 -4.93 11.00
N SER A 212 -7.45 -4.54 10.15
CA SER A 212 -6.83 -3.21 10.19
C SER A 212 -7.22 -2.43 8.94
N ALA A 213 -7.74 -1.21 9.11
CA ALA A 213 -8.16 -0.31 8.02
C ALA A 213 -7.49 1.07 8.15
#